data_f7cf914567dc6449effdecc67943ae2b
#
_entry.id   f7cf914567dc6449effdecc67943ae2b
#
_cell.length_a   1.000
_cell.length_b   1.000
_cell.length_c   1.000
_cell.angle_alpha   90.00
_cell.angle_beta   90.00
_cell.angle_gamma   90.00
#
_symmetry.space_group_name_H-M   'P 1'
#
loop_
_entity.id
_entity.type
_entity.pdbx_description
1 polymer ?
#
loop_
_entity_poly.entity_id
_entity_poly.type
_entity_poly.pdbx_seq_one_letter_code
_entity_poly.pdbx_strand_id
1 'polypeptide(L)'
;MGETPVYLRARVRTRYPARITRLPWLAGPLASAGFAKPRGVRRLTRKLAKALFFGLHGRLGLPAPGEMEVPAPAGVRRIPINGANTAFLAYVQHLEAGGYEPEVSAFFDHVAAGGGVVYDVGANWGYYGVLLATNPAFSGTVHAFEAAPGTYRDLEATIDAAGLGDRVTCHRMGLSSEDGELPLVTGRHSALARIERTAGRHKATMVSVRRLDSLDLPQPDFIKIDVEGHELDVLKGGARLLEGVRPVVIFENWFDPDQPAATLAPLNFLTERGYDLYDLMWEAPVEGRRVLRRRPPAAGDGAENTLALVPLPISERMARRRDLNVLAWPGDRAGITARFEATPFSAELLELC
;
A
#
# COMPACT_ATOMS: atom_id res chain seq x y z
N MET A 1 -20.54 -30.45 14.51
CA MET A 1 -20.53 -30.14 13.07
C MET A 1 -19.83 -28.79 13.00
N GLY A 2 -18.58 -28.75 12.47
CA GLY A 2 -17.84 -27.49 12.32
C GLY A 2 -18.58 -26.63 11.28
N GLU A 3 -18.75 -25.33 11.58
CA GLU A 3 -19.29 -24.40 10.59
C GLU A 3 -18.41 -24.43 9.34
N THR A 4 -19.02 -24.52 8.16
CA THR A 4 -18.29 -24.40 6.91
C THR A 4 -17.66 -23.01 6.88
N PRO A 5 -16.33 -22.89 6.73
CA PRO A 5 -15.70 -21.59 6.71
C PRO A 5 -16.28 -20.75 5.57
N VAL A 6 -16.49 -19.47 5.81
CA VAL A 6 -17.02 -18.52 4.83
C VAL A 6 -15.95 -17.49 4.49
N TYR A 7 -15.94 -16.99 3.26
CA TYR A 7 -15.22 -15.79 2.88
C TYR A 7 -16.21 -14.68 2.50
N LEU A 8 -15.75 -13.44 2.53
CA LEU A 8 -16.53 -12.28 2.16
C LEU A 8 -16.13 -11.84 0.76
N ARG A 9 -17.10 -11.44 -0.08
CA ARG A 9 -16.79 -10.99 -1.44
C ARG A 9 -17.62 -9.78 -1.85
N ALA A 10 -17.07 -9.00 -2.75
CA ALA A 10 -17.76 -7.88 -3.39
C ALA A 10 -17.34 -7.71 -4.85
N ARG A 11 -18.27 -7.23 -5.68
CA ARG A 11 -17.91 -6.73 -7.00
C ARG A 11 -17.29 -5.34 -6.85
N VAL A 12 -16.14 -5.16 -7.45
CA VAL A 12 -15.36 -3.92 -7.38
C VAL A 12 -14.87 -3.53 -8.76
N ARG A 13 -14.56 -2.23 -8.94
CA ARG A 13 -13.88 -1.72 -10.13
C ARG A 13 -12.44 -1.42 -9.77
N THR A 14 -11.52 -1.86 -10.62
CA THR A 14 -10.12 -1.47 -10.52
C THR A 14 -9.97 -0.05 -11.04
N ARG A 15 -9.41 0.85 -10.24
CA ARG A 15 -9.13 2.23 -10.64
C ARG A 15 -7.64 2.51 -10.63
N TYR A 16 -7.21 3.25 -11.64
CA TYR A 16 -5.86 3.80 -11.71
C TYR A 16 -5.92 5.32 -11.48
N PRO A 17 -5.60 5.79 -10.27
CA PRO A 17 -5.79 7.18 -9.90
C PRO A 17 -4.82 8.15 -10.61
N ALA A 18 -3.83 7.60 -11.30
CA ALA A 18 -2.83 8.40 -11.97
C ALA A 18 -2.25 7.68 -13.19
N ARG A 19 -1.80 8.46 -14.17
CA ARG A 19 -1.11 7.96 -15.36
C ARG A 19 0.19 8.72 -15.55
N ILE A 20 1.33 8.05 -15.44
CA ILE A 20 2.62 8.67 -15.74
C ILE A 20 2.75 8.82 -17.26
N THR A 21 2.82 10.06 -17.74
CA THR A 21 2.89 10.41 -19.15
C THR A 21 4.30 10.70 -19.63
N ARG A 22 5.18 11.12 -18.71
CA ARG A 22 6.58 11.36 -19.00
C ARG A 22 7.47 10.91 -17.85
N LEU A 23 8.44 10.06 -18.16
CA LEU A 23 9.50 9.68 -17.26
C LEU A 23 10.81 10.44 -17.59
N PRO A 24 11.72 10.61 -16.64
CA PRO A 24 13.05 11.10 -16.93
C PRO A 24 13.74 10.25 -18.01
N TRP A 25 14.58 10.88 -18.81
CA TRP A 25 15.22 10.30 -19.99
C TRP A 25 15.79 8.89 -19.81
N LEU A 26 16.50 8.61 -18.71
CA LEU A 26 17.09 7.28 -18.45
C LEU A 26 16.13 6.31 -17.73
N ALA A 27 14.96 6.76 -17.31
CA ALA A 27 14.00 5.96 -16.56
C ALA A 27 13.16 5.01 -17.45
N GLY A 28 12.95 5.37 -18.72
CA GLY A 28 12.19 4.54 -19.66
C GLY A 28 12.66 3.08 -19.73
N PRO A 29 13.96 2.80 -19.95
CA PRO A 29 14.49 1.43 -19.94
C PRO A 29 14.36 0.72 -18.59
N LEU A 30 14.20 1.45 -17.49
CA LEU A 30 13.99 0.90 -16.15
C LEU A 30 12.53 0.54 -15.91
N ALA A 31 11.61 1.36 -16.39
CA ALA A 31 10.17 1.17 -16.29
C ALA A 31 9.66 0.07 -17.22
N SER A 32 10.10 0.04 -18.48
CA SER A 32 9.60 -0.85 -19.53
C SER A 32 9.98 -2.32 -19.41
N ALA A 33 10.72 -2.72 -18.39
CA ALA A 33 11.21 -4.10 -18.27
C ALA A 33 10.27 -5.04 -17.52
N GLY A 34 9.16 -4.54 -16.96
CA GLY A 34 8.24 -5.35 -16.15
C GLY A 34 8.97 -6.18 -15.08
N PHE A 35 8.30 -7.16 -14.50
CA PHE A 35 8.89 -8.14 -13.57
C PHE A 35 9.71 -9.22 -14.27
N ALA A 36 9.74 -9.29 -15.61
CA ALA A 36 10.51 -10.25 -16.35
C ALA A 36 12.01 -9.96 -16.26
N LYS A 37 12.81 -10.96 -15.88
CA LYS A 37 14.28 -10.83 -15.83
C LYS A 37 14.82 -10.72 -17.25
N PRO A 38 15.37 -9.58 -17.68
CA PRO A 38 15.92 -9.41 -19.03
C PRO A 38 17.15 -10.28 -19.23
N ARG A 39 17.30 -10.86 -20.41
CA ARG A 39 18.46 -11.69 -20.81
C ARG A 39 19.32 -10.97 -21.86
N GLY A 40 20.59 -11.36 -21.95
CA GLY A 40 21.52 -10.87 -22.98
C GLY A 40 21.75 -9.38 -22.95
N VAL A 41 21.77 -8.74 -24.12
CA VAL A 41 22.07 -7.30 -24.32
C VAL A 41 21.10 -6.40 -23.53
N ARG A 42 19.83 -6.76 -23.43
CA ARG A 42 18.83 -6.02 -22.63
C ARG A 42 19.19 -5.97 -21.14
N ARG A 43 19.83 -7.01 -20.62
CA ARG A 43 20.32 -7.02 -19.22
C ARG A 43 21.47 -6.02 -19.02
N LEU A 44 22.37 -5.93 -20.00
CA LEU A 44 23.52 -5.01 -19.92
C LEU A 44 23.07 -3.56 -20.05
N THR A 45 22.22 -3.24 -21.05
CA THR A 45 21.66 -1.88 -21.23
C THR A 45 20.88 -1.41 -20.01
N ARG A 46 20.09 -2.30 -19.38
CA ARG A 46 19.37 -1.98 -18.13
C ARG A 46 20.32 -1.72 -16.96
N LYS A 47 21.41 -2.50 -16.83
CA LYS A 47 22.42 -2.25 -15.78
C LYS A 47 23.11 -0.90 -15.97
N LEU A 48 23.50 -0.56 -17.20
CA LEU A 48 24.10 0.74 -17.53
C LEU A 48 23.12 1.90 -17.29
N ALA A 49 21.89 1.79 -17.77
CA ALA A 49 20.85 2.80 -17.53
C ALA A 49 20.61 3.00 -16.05
N LYS A 50 20.55 1.91 -15.27
CA LYS A 50 20.40 1.96 -13.81
C LYS A 50 21.59 2.66 -13.15
N ALA A 51 22.82 2.32 -13.53
CA ALA A 51 24.02 2.92 -12.96
C ALA A 51 24.11 4.42 -13.27
N LEU A 52 23.81 4.82 -14.51
CA LEU A 52 23.78 6.22 -14.94
C LEU A 52 22.66 6.98 -14.24
N PHE A 53 21.45 6.45 -14.21
CA PHE A 53 20.29 7.08 -13.55
C PHE A 53 20.58 7.38 -12.07
N PHE A 54 21.02 6.38 -11.31
CA PHE A 54 21.35 6.56 -9.89
C PHE A 54 22.63 7.37 -9.68
N GLY A 55 23.58 7.35 -10.63
CA GLY A 55 24.75 8.22 -10.61
C GLY A 55 24.36 9.69 -10.75
N LEU A 56 23.56 10.02 -11.76
CA LEU A 56 23.15 11.39 -12.05
C LEU A 56 22.15 11.93 -11.01
N HIS A 57 21.08 11.20 -10.76
CA HIS A 57 19.98 11.70 -9.96
C HIS A 57 20.16 11.40 -8.46
N GLY A 58 20.72 10.24 -8.11
CA GLY A 58 20.91 9.85 -6.70
C GLY A 58 22.21 10.40 -6.09
N ARG A 59 23.36 10.38 -6.80
CA ARG A 59 24.64 10.86 -6.25
C ARG A 59 24.92 12.32 -6.53
N LEU A 60 24.67 12.76 -7.77
CA LEU A 60 24.92 14.15 -8.17
C LEU A 60 23.71 15.06 -7.91
N GLY A 61 22.57 14.53 -7.50
CA GLY A 61 21.39 15.29 -7.16
C GLY A 61 20.77 16.06 -8.34
N LEU A 62 21.05 15.65 -9.58
CA LEU A 62 20.48 16.31 -10.75
C LEU A 62 18.96 16.10 -10.79
N PRO A 63 18.18 17.12 -11.22
CA PRO A 63 16.73 16.99 -11.36
C PRO A 63 16.36 15.84 -12.28
N ALA A 64 15.31 15.08 -11.90
CA ALA A 64 14.74 13.99 -12.68
C ALA A 64 13.27 14.30 -13.02
N PRO A 65 12.98 15.31 -13.88
CA PRO A 65 11.62 15.75 -14.14
C PRO A 65 10.82 14.69 -14.89
N GLY A 66 9.64 14.41 -14.40
CA GLY A 66 8.62 13.60 -15.03
C GLY A 66 7.28 14.31 -15.01
N GLU A 67 6.25 13.66 -15.53
CA GLU A 67 4.88 14.19 -15.58
C GLU A 67 3.88 13.07 -15.35
N MET A 68 2.80 13.39 -14.65
CA MET A 68 1.72 12.48 -14.36
C MET A 68 0.39 13.17 -14.60
N GLU A 69 -0.58 12.44 -15.14
CA GLU A 69 -1.96 12.86 -15.26
C GLU A 69 -2.77 12.30 -14.08
N VAL A 70 -3.57 13.17 -13.46
CA VAL A 70 -4.43 12.84 -12.32
C VAL A 70 -5.85 13.33 -12.63
N PRO A 71 -6.91 12.54 -12.37
CA PRO A 71 -8.29 13.01 -12.48
C PRO A 71 -8.52 14.24 -11.58
N ALA A 72 -9.30 15.19 -12.08
CA ALA A 72 -9.69 16.39 -11.34
C ALA A 72 -11.14 16.73 -11.69
N PRO A 73 -11.86 17.54 -10.86
CA PRO A 73 -13.26 17.90 -11.11
C PRO A 73 -13.51 18.53 -12.51
N ALA A 74 -12.51 19.26 -13.03
CA ALA A 74 -12.59 19.91 -14.34
C ALA A 74 -11.96 19.07 -15.48
N GLY A 75 -11.78 17.76 -15.30
CA GLY A 75 -11.15 16.87 -16.27
C GLY A 75 -9.86 16.23 -15.77
N VAL A 76 -8.78 16.27 -16.57
CA VAL A 76 -7.49 15.70 -16.21
C VAL A 76 -6.48 16.81 -15.95
N ARG A 77 -5.78 16.75 -14.82
CA ARG A 77 -4.71 17.68 -14.48
C ARG A 77 -3.35 17.03 -14.72
N ARG A 78 -2.45 17.75 -15.38
CA ARG A 78 -1.04 17.34 -15.54
C ARG A 78 -0.22 17.95 -14.42
N ILE A 79 0.49 17.09 -13.68
CA ILE A 79 1.31 17.51 -12.56
C ILE A 79 2.76 17.05 -12.75
N PRO A 80 3.73 17.86 -12.33
CA PRO A 80 5.13 17.48 -12.34
C PRO A 80 5.41 16.43 -11.27
N ILE A 81 6.30 15.47 -11.56
CA ILE A 81 6.78 14.49 -10.60
C ILE A 81 8.30 14.46 -10.56
N ASN A 82 8.83 14.09 -9.40
CA ASN A 82 10.25 13.80 -9.22
C ASN A 82 10.53 12.33 -9.59
N GLY A 83 10.96 12.09 -10.81
CA GLY A 83 11.29 10.75 -11.28
C GLY A 83 12.52 10.11 -10.61
N ALA A 84 13.26 10.83 -9.74
CA ALA A 84 14.29 10.24 -8.89
C ALA A 84 13.66 9.41 -7.75
N ASN A 85 12.43 9.68 -7.36
CA ASN A 85 11.65 8.81 -6.49
C ASN A 85 11.29 7.53 -7.25
N THR A 86 11.90 6.42 -6.83
CA THR A 86 11.77 5.13 -7.53
C THR A 86 10.40 4.50 -7.42
N ALA A 87 9.55 4.97 -6.51
CA ALA A 87 8.19 4.51 -6.39
C ALA A 87 7.34 4.85 -7.63
N PHE A 88 7.61 5.97 -8.31
CA PHE A 88 6.96 6.26 -9.60
C PHE A 88 7.35 5.24 -10.69
N LEU A 89 8.59 4.76 -10.69
CA LEU A 89 9.02 3.70 -11.61
C LEU A 89 8.36 2.36 -11.28
N ALA A 90 8.27 2.02 -9.99
CA ALA A 90 7.56 0.86 -9.52
C ALA A 90 6.08 0.92 -9.91
N TYR A 91 5.44 2.07 -9.73
CA TYR A 91 4.04 2.28 -10.12
C TYR A 91 3.80 1.97 -11.61
N VAL A 92 4.65 2.48 -12.53
CA VAL A 92 4.53 2.15 -13.96
C VAL A 92 4.65 0.65 -14.23
N GLN A 93 5.60 -0.03 -13.56
CA GLN A 93 5.76 -1.48 -13.72
C GLN A 93 4.53 -2.25 -13.21
N HIS A 94 3.94 -1.79 -12.12
CA HIS A 94 2.72 -2.41 -11.57
C HIS A 94 1.50 -2.19 -12.46
N LEU A 95 1.37 -1.04 -13.12
CA LEU A 95 0.27 -0.82 -14.09
C LEU A 95 0.30 -1.85 -15.22
N GLU A 96 1.50 -2.19 -15.74
CA GLU A 96 1.66 -3.25 -16.73
C GLU A 96 1.30 -4.65 -16.21
N ALA A 97 1.38 -4.85 -14.89
CA ALA A 97 1.10 -6.11 -14.21
C ALA A 97 -0.34 -6.26 -13.68
N GLY A 98 -1.21 -5.26 -13.93
CA GLY A 98 -2.61 -5.29 -13.49
C GLY A 98 -2.98 -4.27 -12.42
N GLY A 99 -2.10 -3.33 -12.10
CA GLY A 99 -2.29 -2.24 -11.13
C GLY A 99 -1.29 -2.27 -9.98
N TYR A 100 -1.22 -1.16 -9.26
CA TYR A 100 -0.43 -1.06 -8.01
C TYR A 100 -1.28 -1.55 -6.86
N GLU A 101 -0.87 -2.61 -6.18
CA GLU A 101 -1.62 -3.27 -5.10
C GLU A 101 -3.13 -3.31 -5.41
N PRO A 102 -3.52 -3.94 -6.52
CA PRO A 102 -4.88 -3.79 -7.07
C PRO A 102 -5.97 -4.26 -6.10
N GLU A 103 -5.68 -5.26 -5.25
CA GLU A 103 -6.59 -5.75 -4.22
C GLU A 103 -6.80 -4.74 -3.10
N VAL A 104 -5.74 -4.08 -2.64
CA VAL A 104 -5.80 -3.04 -1.59
C VAL A 104 -6.49 -1.79 -2.15
N SER A 105 -6.12 -1.39 -3.37
CA SER A 105 -6.73 -0.25 -4.06
C SER A 105 -8.23 -0.44 -4.24
N ALA A 106 -8.65 -1.61 -4.72
CA ALA A 106 -10.05 -1.94 -4.92
C ALA A 106 -10.83 -2.05 -3.59
N PHE A 107 -10.18 -2.57 -2.53
CA PHE A 107 -10.77 -2.59 -1.20
C PHE A 107 -11.05 -1.17 -0.71
N PHE A 108 -10.07 -0.28 -0.73
CA PHE A 108 -10.26 1.09 -0.27
C PHE A 108 -11.29 1.85 -1.11
N ASP A 109 -11.27 1.73 -2.43
CA ASP A 109 -12.29 2.33 -3.29
C ASP A 109 -13.71 1.85 -2.96
N HIS A 110 -13.84 0.58 -2.57
CA HIS A 110 -15.14 -0.02 -2.24
C HIS A 110 -15.64 0.39 -0.86
N VAL A 111 -14.79 0.30 0.17
CA VAL A 111 -15.23 0.52 1.56
C VAL A 111 -15.26 1.99 1.95
N ALA A 112 -14.40 2.81 1.38
CA ALA A 112 -14.36 4.24 1.63
C ALA A 112 -15.39 5.04 0.80
N ALA A 113 -16.12 4.39 -0.09
CA ALA A 113 -17.24 5.02 -0.79
C ALA A 113 -18.29 5.50 0.24
N GLY A 114 -18.58 6.80 0.23
CA GLY A 114 -19.48 7.44 1.18
C GLY A 114 -18.79 8.21 2.32
N GLY A 115 -17.46 8.12 2.46
CA GLY A 115 -16.70 8.94 3.42
C GLY A 115 -15.90 8.14 4.43
N GLY A 116 -15.45 8.84 5.47
CA GLY A 116 -14.61 8.33 6.54
C GLY A 116 -13.23 8.99 6.60
N VAL A 117 -12.53 8.75 7.68
CA VAL A 117 -11.15 9.22 7.89
C VAL A 117 -10.19 8.08 7.60
N VAL A 118 -9.28 8.29 6.67
CA VAL A 118 -8.28 7.31 6.28
C VAL A 118 -6.89 7.77 6.71
N TYR A 119 -6.15 6.91 7.38
CA TYR A 119 -4.73 7.12 7.66
C TYR A 119 -3.90 6.27 6.69
N ASP A 120 -3.03 6.92 5.91
CA ASP A 120 -2.07 6.30 4.99
C ASP A 120 -0.67 6.43 5.58
N VAL A 121 -0.19 5.37 6.24
CA VAL A 121 1.07 5.35 6.97
C VAL A 121 2.16 4.73 6.10
N GLY A 122 3.17 5.53 5.75
CA GLY A 122 4.13 5.22 4.69
C GLY A 122 3.62 5.67 3.32
N ALA A 123 2.99 6.85 3.26
CA ALA A 123 2.22 7.32 2.10
C ALA A 123 3.07 7.50 0.82
N ASN A 124 4.38 7.51 0.94
CA ASN A 124 5.31 7.72 -0.17
C ASN A 124 4.94 8.97 -1.00
N TRP A 125 4.72 8.86 -2.31
CA TRP A 125 4.31 9.99 -3.16
C TRP A 125 2.82 10.31 -3.12
N GLY A 126 2.03 9.61 -2.28
CA GLY A 126 0.62 9.88 -2.06
C GLY A 126 -0.35 9.08 -2.92
N TYR A 127 0.02 7.86 -3.32
CA TYR A 127 -0.83 7.02 -4.17
C TYR A 127 -2.25 6.87 -3.63
N TYR A 128 -2.41 6.46 -2.36
CA TYR A 128 -3.74 6.25 -1.75
C TYR A 128 -4.47 7.57 -1.49
N GLY A 129 -3.74 8.63 -1.16
CA GLY A 129 -4.30 9.98 -1.08
C GLY A 129 -4.94 10.41 -2.40
N VAL A 130 -4.23 10.22 -3.52
CA VAL A 130 -4.74 10.51 -4.87
C VAL A 130 -5.89 9.57 -5.23
N LEU A 131 -5.76 8.26 -4.98
CA LEU A 131 -6.81 7.27 -5.26
C LEU A 131 -8.14 7.65 -4.63
N LEU A 132 -8.13 7.93 -3.34
CA LEU A 132 -9.33 8.25 -2.57
C LEU A 132 -9.86 9.65 -2.91
N ALA A 133 -9.02 10.68 -2.85
CA ALA A 133 -9.46 12.05 -3.06
C ALA A 133 -9.97 12.34 -4.49
N THR A 134 -9.57 11.54 -5.48
CA THR A 134 -10.10 11.62 -6.86
C THR A 134 -11.31 10.72 -7.10
N ASN A 135 -11.71 9.91 -6.12
CA ASN A 135 -12.94 9.12 -6.23
C ASN A 135 -14.15 10.02 -5.95
N PRO A 136 -15.07 10.22 -6.92
CA PRO A 136 -16.25 11.05 -6.69
C PRO A 136 -17.21 10.50 -5.62
N ALA A 137 -17.12 9.21 -5.32
CA ALA A 137 -17.90 8.57 -4.26
C ALA A 137 -17.30 8.73 -2.86
N PHE A 138 -16.03 9.20 -2.75
CA PHE A 138 -15.37 9.43 -1.49
C PHE A 138 -15.61 10.87 -1.01
N SER A 139 -16.28 11.04 0.13
CA SER A 139 -16.53 12.35 0.76
C SER A 139 -15.69 12.57 2.03
N GLY A 140 -14.80 11.64 2.35
CA GLY A 140 -13.96 11.67 3.54
C GLY A 140 -12.66 12.45 3.39
N THR A 141 -11.76 12.25 4.37
CA THR A 141 -10.43 12.85 4.42
C THR A 141 -9.33 11.80 4.56
N VAL A 142 -8.15 12.12 4.08
CA VAL A 142 -6.95 11.28 4.19
C VAL A 142 -5.88 12.03 4.96
N HIS A 143 -5.30 11.39 5.97
CA HIS A 143 -4.09 11.83 6.65
C HIS A 143 -2.93 10.96 6.18
N ALA A 144 -2.03 11.52 5.39
CA ALA A 144 -0.91 10.84 4.77
C ALA A 144 0.38 11.09 5.56
N PHE A 145 1.01 10.04 6.09
CA PHE A 145 2.21 10.13 6.92
C PHE A 145 3.43 9.62 6.16
N GLU A 146 4.46 10.45 6.03
CA GLU A 146 5.71 10.09 5.37
C GLU A 146 6.90 10.64 6.17
N ALA A 147 7.80 9.75 6.59
CA ALA A 147 8.95 10.09 7.42
C ALA A 147 10.14 10.63 6.64
N ALA A 148 10.37 10.10 5.44
CA ALA A 148 11.54 10.45 4.62
C ALA A 148 11.41 11.87 4.06
N PRO A 149 12.34 12.82 4.41
CA PRO A 149 12.18 14.22 4.03
C PRO A 149 12.13 14.47 2.51
N GLY A 150 12.79 13.60 1.73
CA GLY A 150 12.77 13.68 0.26
C GLY A 150 11.43 13.24 -0.31
N THR A 151 10.96 12.09 0.14
CA THR A 151 9.69 11.47 -0.29
C THR A 151 8.49 12.30 0.19
N TYR A 152 8.56 12.88 1.41
CA TYR A 152 7.54 13.80 1.89
C TYR A 152 7.37 15.03 0.97
N ARG A 153 8.47 15.60 0.46
CA ARG A 153 8.37 16.71 -0.51
C ARG A 153 7.69 16.28 -1.81
N ASP A 154 7.92 15.05 -2.24
CA ASP A 154 7.25 14.49 -3.43
C ASP A 154 5.75 14.28 -3.15
N LEU A 155 5.39 13.80 -1.94
CA LEU A 155 4.01 13.69 -1.47
C LEU A 155 3.29 15.04 -1.49
N GLU A 156 3.84 16.02 -0.77
CA GLU A 156 3.28 17.36 -0.65
C GLU A 156 3.10 18.01 -2.03
N ALA A 157 4.16 17.96 -2.87
CA ALA A 157 4.11 18.50 -4.23
C ALA A 157 3.06 17.81 -5.12
N THR A 158 2.84 16.50 -4.94
CA THR A 158 1.82 15.75 -5.68
C THR A 158 0.42 16.21 -5.27
N ILE A 159 0.15 16.29 -3.98
CA ILE A 159 -1.17 16.69 -3.44
C ILE A 159 -1.50 18.14 -3.80
N ASP A 160 -0.54 19.05 -3.64
CA ASP A 160 -0.69 20.47 -3.98
C ASP A 160 -0.94 20.67 -5.48
N ALA A 161 -0.10 20.06 -6.34
CA ALA A 161 -0.23 20.19 -7.78
C ALA A 161 -1.53 19.54 -8.30
N ALA A 162 -2.00 18.46 -7.66
CA ALA A 162 -3.28 17.84 -7.96
C ALA A 162 -4.49 18.66 -7.46
N GLY A 163 -4.27 19.62 -6.53
CA GLY A 163 -5.32 20.44 -5.91
C GLY A 163 -6.20 19.61 -4.96
N LEU A 164 -5.60 18.69 -4.21
CA LEU A 164 -6.29 17.77 -3.31
C LEU A 164 -6.14 18.13 -1.83
N GLY A 165 -5.54 19.28 -1.49
CA GLY A 165 -5.25 19.71 -0.12
C GLY A 165 -6.47 19.83 0.79
N ASP A 166 -7.67 20.05 0.23
CA ASP A 166 -8.92 20.08 1.00
C ASP A 166 -9.33 18.70 1.53
N ARG A 167 -8.77 17.62 0.96
CA ARG A 167 -9.10 16.24 1.31
C ARG A 167 -7.94 15.43 1.82
N VAL A 168 -6.71 15.81 1.51
CA VAL A 168 -5.48 15.09 1.89
C VAL A 168 -4.60 16.01 2.70
N THR A 169 -4.35 15.66 3.96
CA THR A 169 -3.40 16.35 4.83
C THR A 169 -2.12 15.55 4.93
N CYS A 170 -0.99 16.16 4.55
CA CYS A 170 0.33 15.52 4.59
C CYS A 170 1.01 15.78 5.93
N HIS A 171 1.55 14.73 6.55
CA HIS A 171 2.26 14.78 7.83
C HIS A 171 3.71 14.32 7.65
N ARG A 172 4.68 15.21 7.91
CA ARG A 172 6.11 14.89 7.86
C ARG A 172 6.57 14.22 9.15
N MET A 173 6.17 12.98 9.33
CA MET A 173 6.57 12.15 10.47
C MET A 173 6.39 10.69 10.15
N GLY A 174 7.13 9.82 10.85
CA GLY A 174 6.84 8.40 10.94
C GLY A 174 5.90 8.12 12.10
N LEU A 175 5.29 6.93 12.09
CA LEU A 175 4.55 6.40 13.23
C LEU A 175 5.33 5.23 13.83
N SER A 176 5.30 5.12 15.17
CA SER A 176 6.09 4.13 15.93
C SER A 176 5.42 3.82 17.26
N SER A 177 6.04 2.93 18.05
CA SER A 177 5.62 2.60 19.42
C SER A 177 5.96 3.68 20.46
N GLU A 178 6.70 4.73 20.07
CA GLU A 178 7.14 5.82 20.96
C GLU A 178 7.13 7.16 20.22
N ASP A 179 7.03 8.26 20.99
CA ASP A 179 7.19 9.61 20.49
C ASP A 179 8.66 10.01 20.58
N GLY A 180 9.20 10.68 19.55
CA GLY A 180 10.59 11.13 19.57
C GLY A 180 11.22 11.22 18.17
N GLU A 181 12.47 10.84 18.07
CA GLU A 181 13.23 10.77 16.82
C GLU A 181 13.87 9.40 16.69
N LEU A 182 13.74 8.79 15.51
CA LEU A 182 14.36 7.53 15.17
C LEU A 182 15.19 7.64 13.88
N PRO A 183 16.23 6.81 13.74
CA PRO A 183 17.02 6.78 12.53
C PRO A 183 16.23 6.14 11.38
N LEU A 184 16.09 6.86 10.28
CA LEU A 184 15.60 6.37 9.01
C LEU A 184 16.79 5.95 8.16
N VAL A 185 16.86 4.67 7.85
CA VAL A 185 17.88 4.12 6.95
C VAL A 185 17.31 4.10 5.55
N THR A 186 17.95 4.85 4.66
CA THR A 186 17.57 4.84 3.24
C THR A 186 18.41 3.80 2.50
N GLY A 187 17.74 2.84 1.88
CA GLY A 187 18.34 1.87 0.97
C GLY A 187 18.80 2.52 -0.35
N ARG A 188 19.20 1.70 -1.32
CA ARG A 188 19.53 2.18 -2.69
C ARG A 188 18.30 2.71 -3.46
N HIS A 189 17.11 2.49 -2.94
CA HIS A 189 15.83 2.90 -3.51
C HIS A 189 15.05 3.68 -2.46
N SER A 190 14.43 4.80 -2.84
CA SER A 190 13.59 5.61 -1.97
C SER A 190 12.38 4.84 -1.42
N ALA A 191 11.88 3.87 -2.18
CA ALA A 191 10.78 3.01 -1.77
C ALA A 191 11.14 1.99 -0.66
N LEU A 192 12.41 1.86 -0.29
CA LEU A 192 12.89 0.93 0.75
C LEU A 192 13.50 1.71 1.94
N ALA A 193 12.97 2.87 2.23
CA ALA A 193 13.36 3.64 3.42
C ALA A 193 12.64 3.07 4.64
N ARG A 194 13.39 2.65 5.67
CA ARG A 194 12.81 2.06 6.88
C ARG A 194 13.31 2.72 8.15
N ILE A 195 12.46 2.83 9.13
CA ILE A 195 12.83 3.28 10.46
C ILE A 195 13.48 2.10 11.21
N GLU A 196 14.64 2.34 11.82
CA GLU A 196 15.34 1.37 12.66
C GLU A 196 15.47 1.90 14.08
N ARG A 197 15.45 1.02 15.09
CA ARG A 197 15.62 1.43 16.50
C ARG A 197 17.04 1.91 16.81
N THR A 198 18.01 1.48 16.05
CA THR A 198 19.42 1.87 16.20
C THR A 198 20.04 2.11 14.84
N ALA A 199 20.74 3.23 14.70
CA ALA A 199 21.56 3.49 13.51
C ALA A 199 22.74 2.51 13.52
N GLY A 200 22.64 1.45 12.74
CA GLY A 200 23.74 0.54 12.49
C GLY A 200 24.90 1.26 11.75
N ARG A 201 25.75 0.51 11.00
CA ARG A 201 26.82 1.10 10.17
C ARG A 201 26.32 1.87 8.93
N HIS A 202 25.00 2.00 8.77
CA HIS A 202 24.39 2.67 7.63
C HIS A 202 24.21 4.16 7.89
N LYS A 203 24.31 4.96 6.82
CA LYS A 203 23.98 6.38 6.88
C LYS A 203 22.49 6.52 7.14
N ALA A 204 22.13 7.06 8.30
CA ALA A 204 20.75 7.27 8.71
C ALA A 204 20.46 8.76 8.84
N THR A 205 19.22 9.14 8.60
CA THR A 205 18.69 10.48 8.86
C THR A 205 17.75 10.38 10.04
N MET A 206 17.91 11.21 11.07
CA MET A 206 16.96 11.27 12.17
C MET A 206 15.63 11.87 11.68
N VAL A 207 14.54 11.20 11.97
CA VAL A 207 13.19 11.61 11.61
C VAL A 207 12.28 11.60 12.83
N SER A 208 11.37 12.56 12.89
CA SER A 208 10.34 12.61 13.94
C SER A 208 9.41 11.41 13.82
N VAL A 209 9.12 10.80 14.95
CA VAL A 209 8.14 9.72 15.08
C VAL A 209 7.13 10.02 16.18
N ARG A 210 5.91 9.54 15.99
CA ARG A 210 4.80 9.67 16.94
C ARG A 210 4.08 8.35 17.11
N ARG A 211 3.48 8.17 18.28
CA ARG A 211 2.50 7.10 18.47
C ARG A 211 1.17 7.49 17.83
N LEU A 212 0.46 6.54 17.24
CA LEU A 212 -0.93 6.75 16.80
C LEU A 212 -1.80 7.28 17.94
N ASP A 213 -1.61 6.74 19.15
CA ASP A 213 -2.35 7.13 20.37
C ASP A 213 -2.06 8.56 20.87
N SER A 214 -1.02 9.22 20.38
CA SER A 214 -0.65 10.59 20.76
C SER A 214 -1.04 11.64 19.71
N LEU A 215 -1.65 11.24 18.60
CA LEU A 215 -2.09 12.14 17.56
C LEU A 215 -3.38 12.85 17.99
N ASP A 216 -3.38 14.18 17.85
CA ASP A 216 -4.58 15.01 17.99
C ASP A 216 -5.20 15.24 16.61
N LEU A 217 -5.77 14.17 16.02
CA LEU A 217 -6.36 14.14 14.69
C LEU A 217 -7.73 13.45 14.75
N PRO A 218 -8.61 13.68 13.77
CA PRO A 218 -9.85 12.91 13.65
C PRO A 218 -9.60 11.41 13.68
N GLN A 219 -10.37 10.66 14.45
CA GLN A 219 -10.18 9.23 14.61
C GLN A 219 -10.38 8.50 13.28
N PRO A 220 -9.48 7.58 12.91
CA PRO A 220 -9.55 6.90 11.63
C PRO A 220 -10.62 5.81 11.62
N ASP A 221 -11.33 5.69 10.49
CA ASP A 221 -12.15 4.53 10.16
C ASP A 221 -11.30 3.44 9.51
N PHE A 222 -10.25 3.85 8.79
CA PHE A 222 -9.35 2.96 8.06
C PHE A 222 -7.90 3.39 8.26
N ILE A 223 -7.01 2.41 8.39
CA ILE A 223 -5.57 2.62 8.45
C ILE A 223 -4.89 1.69 7.45
N LYS A 224 -4.09 2.24 6.52
CA LYS A 224 -3.09 1.49 5.77
C LYS A 224 -1.74 1.68 6.43
N ILE A 225 -0.98 0.60 6.58
CA ILE A 225 0.38 0.63 7.13
C ILE A 225 1.32 -0.09 6.15
N ASP A 226 2.30 0.66 5.64
CA ASP A 226 3.32 0.15 4.74
C ASP A 226 4.61 0.91 5.03
N VAL A 227 5.38 0.41 5.99
CA VAL A 227 6.53 1.11 6.58
C VAL A 227 7.80 0.25 6.59
N GLU A 228 7.85 -0.71 5.65
CA GLU A 228 9.06 -1.46 5.33
C GLU A 228 9.66 -2.21 6.55
N GLY A 229 8.80 -2.90 7.31
CA GLY A 229 9.18 -3.75 8.44
C GLY A 229 9.05 -3.11 9.83
N HIS A 230 8.40 -1.93 9.93
CA HIS A 230 8.13 -1.24 11.19
C HIS A 230 6.65 -1.31 11.62
N GLU A 231 5.85 -2.16 10.97
CA GLU A 231 4.39 -2.26 11.12
C GLU A 231 3.99 -2.60 12.56
N LEU A 232 4.69 -3.53 13.21
CA LEU A 232 4.42 -3.89 14.60
C LEU A 232 4.60 -2.72 15.57
N ASP A 233 5.61 -1.88 15.36
CA ASP A 233 5.84 -0.72 16.20
C ASP A 233 4.76 0.36 15.99
N VAL A 234 4.28 0.53 14.76
CA VAL A 234 3.12 1.40 14.48
C VAL A 234 1.87 0.89 15.20
N LEU A 235 1.58 -0.42 15.09
CA LEU A 235 0.43 -1.04 15.76
C LEU A 235 0.52 -0.91 17.29
N LYS A 236 1.69 -1.11 17.89
CA LYS A 236 1.92 -0.92 19.34
C LYS A 236 1.69 0.52 19.77
N GLY A 237 2.10 1.49 18.92
CA GLY A 237 1.86 2.91 19.17
C GLY A 237 0.39 3.32 19.11
N GLY A 238 -0.47 2.48 18.55
CA GLY A 238 -1.91 2.67 18.42
C GLY A 238 -2.75 1.70 19.27
N ALA A 239 -2.19 1.10 20.31
CA ALA A 239 -2.88 0.05 21.06
C ALA A 239 -4.24 0.51 21.62
N ARG A 240 -4.33 1.71 22.19
CA ARG A 240 -5.59 2.27 22.71
C ARG A 240 -6.59 2.61 21.60
N LEU A 241 -6.09 3.17 20.50
CA LEU A 241 -6.89 3.47 19.32
C LEU A 241 -7.49 2.18 18.72
N LEU A 242 -6.68 1.14 18.60
CA LEU A 242 -7.12 -0.17 18.09
C LEU A 242 -8.17 -0.83 18.99
N GLU A 243 -8.08 -0.65 20.30
CA GLU A 243 -9.05 -1.20 21.26
C GLU A 243 -10.33 -0.36 21.37
N GLY A 244 -10.21 0.98 21.32
CA GLY A 244 -11.31 1.91 21.55
C GLY A 244 -12.07 2.30 20.28
N VAL A 245 -11.35 2.71 19.23
CA VAL A 245 -11.92 3.14 17.94
C VAL A 245 -12.20 1.96 17.04
N ARG A 246 -11.31 0.97 17.06
CA ARG A 246 -11.36 -0.26 16.25
C ARG A 246 -11.45 0.02 14.74
N PRO A 247 -10.52 0.76 14.17
CA PRO A 247 -10.48 1.00 12.73
C PRO A 247 -10.23 -0.31 11.96
N VAL A 248 -10.62 -0.34 10.70
CA VAL A 248 -10.16 -1.39 9.78
C VAL A 248 -8.71 -1.12 9.43
N VAL A 249 -7.83 -2.14 9.55
CA VAL A 249 -6.39 -1.99 9.28
C VAL A 249 -5.98 -2.87 8.10
N ILE A 250 -5.27 -2.30 7.14
CA ILE A 250 -4.52 -3.07 6.13
C ILE A 250 -3.04 -2.78 6.34
N PHE A 251 -2.23 -3.84 6.40
CA PHE A 251 -0.80 -3.68 6.56
C PHE A 251 -0.01 -4.69 5.73
N GLU A 252 1.17 -4.27 5.27
CA GLU A 252 2.11 -5.20 4.66
C GLU A 252 2.71 -6.11 5.73
N ASN A 253 2.62 -7.41 5.53
CA ASN A 253 3.17 -8.41 6.42
C ASN A 253 4.24 -9.22 5.71
N TRP A 254 5.48 -8.92 6.01
CA TRP A 254 6.64 -9.54 5.42
C TRP A 254 6.78 -11.01 5.82
N PHE A 255 7.25 -11.80 4.89
CA PHE A 255 7.56 -13.21 5.10
C PHE A 255 9.06 -13.40 5.32
N ASP A 256 9.45 -13.73 6.55
CA ASP A 256 10.81 -14.12 6.88
C ASP A 256 10.82 -15.57 7.39
N PRO A 257 11.29 -16.53 6.58
CA PRO A 257 11.35 -17.94 6.99
C PRO A 257 12.35 -18.19 8.12
N ASP A 258 13.37 -17.33 8.27
CA ASP A 258 14.39 -17.44 9.29
C ASP A 258 13.95 -16.78 10.61
N GLN A 259 12.94 -15.92 10.56
CA GLN A 259 12.37 -15.21 11.71
C GLN A 259 10.83 -15.33 11.75
N PRO A 260 10.26 -16.53 11.87
CA PRO A 260 8.80 -16.71 11.85
C PRO A 260 8.09 -15.94 12.96
N ALA A 261 8.72 -15.75 14.11
CA ALA A 261 8.17 -14.96 15.21
C ALA A 261 7.97 -13.49 14.81
N ALA A 262 8.88 -12.90 14.04
CA ALA A 262 8.76 -11.52 13.54
C ALA A 262 7.62 -11.41 12.52
N THR A 263 7.51 -12.37 11.59
CA THR A 263 6.39 -12.45 10.64
C THR A 263 5.02 -12.54 11.33
N LEU A 264 4.92 -13.31 12.43
CA LEU A 264 3.64 -13.55 13.12
C LEU A 264 3.30 -12.47 14.15
N ALA A 265 4.26 -11.69 14.61
CA ALA A 265 4.04 -10.75 15.72
C ALA A 265 2.95 -9.68 15.45
N PRO A 266 2.86 -9.02 14.26
CA PRO A 266 1.78 -8.09 13.97
C PRO A 266 0.41 -8.76 13.94
N LEU A 267 0.33 -10.01 13.44
CA LEU A 267 -0.91 -10.77 13.37
C LEU A 267 -1.41 -11.14 14.77
N ASN A 268 -0.50 -11.67 15.61
CA ASN A 268 -0.82 -12.00 17.01
C ASN A 268 -1.31 -10.75 17.76
N PHE A 269 -0.61 -9.62 17.59
CA PHE A 269 -0.95 -8.36 18.24
C PHE A 269 -2.39 -7.90 17.94
N LEU A 270 -2.83 -8.07 16.69
CA LEU A 270 -4.18 -7.70 16.25
C LEU A 270 -5.23 -8.73 16.68
N THR A 271 -4.94 -10.03 16.56
CA THR A 271 -5.90 -11.06 16.98
C THR A 271 -6.14 -11.08 18.48
N GLU A 272 -5.12 -10.80 19.31
CA GLU A 272 -5.26 -10.62 20.76
C GLU A 272 -6.20 -9.45 21.13
N ARG A 273 -6.43 -8.51 20.19
CA ARG A 273 -7.36 -7.37 20.29
C ARG A 273 -8.70 -7.62 19.61
N GLY A 274 -8.99 -8.86 19.22
CA GLY A 274 -10.28 -9.26 18.63
C GLY A 274 -10.46 -8.82 17.19
N TYR A 275 -9.36 -8.72 16.42
CA TYR A 275 -9.40 -8.54 14.97
C TYR A 275 -9.40 -9.89 14.27
N ASP A 276 -10.28 -10.05 13.28
CA ASP A 276 -10.25 -11.13 12.31
C ASP A 276 -9.30 -10.77 11.18
N LEU A 277 -8.48 -11.74 10.74
CA LEU A 277 -7.50 -11.52 9.69
C LEU A 277 -7.94 -12.13 8.37
N TYR A 278 -7.71 -11.38 7.28
CA TYR A 278 -8.06 -11.81 5.94
C TYR A 278 -6.91 -11.56 4.97
N ASP A 279 -6.76 -12.48 4.02
CA ASP A 279 -5.96 -12.34 2.83
C ASP A 279 -6.83 -11.77 1.70
N LEU A 280 -6.38 -10.73 1.04
CA LEU A 280 -7.08 -10.10 -0.08
C LEU A 280 -6.75 -10.85 -1.36
N MET A 281 -7.76 -11.39 -2.01
CA MET A 281 -7.64 -12.20 -3.22
C MET A 281 -8.70 -11.82 -4.26
N TRP A 282 -8.55 -12.35 -5.45
CA TRP A 282 -9.51 -12.18 -6.53
C TRP A 282 -10.23 -13.49 -6.83
N GLU A 283 -11.56 -13.44 -6.92
CA GLU A 283 -12.36 -14.57 -7.39
C GLU A 283 -12.43 -14.53 -8.93
N ALA A 284 -12.21 -15.65 -9.56
CA ALA A 284 -12.33 -15.82 -11.01
C ALA A 284 -13.10 -17.09 -11.36
N PRO A 285 -13.97 -17.06 -12.37
CA PRO A 285 -14.55 -18.28 -12.92
C PRO A 285 -13.52 -19.01 -13.80
N VAL A 286 -13.32 -20.30 -13.55
CA VAL A 286 -12.48 -21.18 -14.36
C VAL A 286 -13.24 -22.48 -14.56
N GLU A 287 -13.58 -22.83 -15.80
CA GLU A 287 -14.29 -24.06 -16.17
C GLU A 287 -15.57 -24.32 -15.35
N GLY A 288 -16.35 -23.25 -15.09
CA GLY A 288 -17.57 -23.32 -14.30
C GLY A 288 -17.37 -23.39 -12.78
N ARG A 289 -16.13 -23.36 -12.32
CA ARG A 289 -15.75 -23.31 -10.89
C ARG A 289 -15.29 -21.90 -10.50
N ARG A 290 -15.35 -21.58 -9.21
CA ARG A 290 -14.76 -20.36 -8.67
C ARG A 290 -13.36 -20.69 -8.15
N VAL A 291 -12.35 -19.90 -8.56
CA VAL A 291 -10.99 -20.02 -8.06
C VAL A 291 -10.51 -18.69 -7.49
N LEU A 292 -9.70 -18.74 -6.45
CA LEU A 292 -9.07 -17.57 -5.85
C LEU A 292 -7.70 -17.33 -6.47
N ARG A 293 -7.42 -16.09 -6.86
CA ARG A 293 -6.18 -15.67 -7.53
C ARG A 293 -5.59 -14.43 -6.91
N ARG A 294 -4.27 -14.25 -7.08
CA ARG A 294 -3.55 -13.05 -6.62
C ARG A 294 -3.67 -11.87 -7.57
N ARG A 295 -3.84 -12.13 -8.84
CA ARG A 295 -3.99 -11.09 -9.86
C ARG A 295 -5.44 -10.95 -10.26
N PRO A 296 -5.90 -9.74 -10.51
CA PRO A 296 -7.28 -9.55 -10.99
C PRO A 296 -7.48 -10.30 -12.31
N PRO A 297 -8.62 -10.97 -12.50
CA PRO A 297 -8.97 -11.66 -13.74
C PRO A 297 -9.01 -10.71 -14.95
N ALA A 298 -9.59 -9.54 -14.76
CA ALA A 298 -9.60 -8.47 -15.74
C ALA A 298 -8.64 -7.36 -15.31
N ALA A 299 -7.72 -6.99 -16.19
CA ALA A 299 -6.77 -5.90 -15.97
C ALA A 299 -7.24 -4.63 -16.69
N GLY A 300 -6.82 -3.48 -16.18
CA GLY A 300 -7.08 -2.17 -16.76
C GLY A 300 -7.95 -1.27 -15.87
N ASP A 301 -7.89 0.01 -16.18
CA ASP A 301 -8.73 1.01 -15.50
C ASP A 301 -10.21 0.78 -15.81
N GLY A 302 -11.04 0.78 -14.78
CA GLY A 302 -12.48 0.50 -14.88
C GLY A 302 -12.86 -0.98 -15.00
N ALA A 303 -11.89 -1.92 -14.98
CA ALA A 303 -12.16 -3.35 -15.06
C ALA A 303 -13.00 -3.83 -13.86
N GLU A 304 -14.05 -4.61 -14.11
CA GLU A 304 -14.89 -5.20 -13.07
C GLU A 304 -14.31 -6.55 -12.65
N ASN A 305 -14.14 -6.72 -11.36
CA ASN A 305 -13.59 -7.92 -10.73
C ASN A 305 -14.41 -8.27 -9.48
N THR A 306 -14.20 -9.46 -8.93
CA THR A 306 -14.73 -9.84 -7.61
C THR A 306 -13.58 -9.93 -6.63
N LEU A 307 -13.54 -9.03 -5.65
CA LEU A 307 -12.61 -9.06 -4.53
C LEU A 307 -13.13 -10.06 -3.50
N ALA A 308 -12.23 -10.89 -2.96
CA ALA A 308 -12.50 -11.88 -1.93
C ALA A 308 -11.63 -11.61 -0.70
N LEU A 309 -12.27 -11.51 0.47
CA LEU A 309 -11.62 -11.46 1.77
C LEU A 309 -11.60 -12.89 2.33
N VAL A 310 -10.46 -13.52 2.23
CA VAL A 310 -10.27 -14.93 2.60
C VAL A 310 -9.73 -15.01 4.03
N PRO A 311 -10.41 -15.68 4.97
CA PRO A 311 -9.89 -15.83 6.32
C PRO A 311 -8.45 -16.32 6.33
N LEU A 312 -7.62 -15.68 7.14
CA LEU A 312 -6.20 -16.00 7.30
C LEU A 312 -5.92 -16.43 8.74
N PRO A 313 -6.10 -17.73 9.08
CA PRO A 313 -5.67 -18.24 10.37
C PRO A 313 -4.15 -18.06 10.54
N ILE A 314 -3.72 -17.65 11.74
CA ILE A 314 -2.28 -17.45 12.04
C ILE A 314 -1.46 -18.70 11.72
N SER A 315 -2.02 -19.90 11.99
CA SER A 315 -1.37 -21.17 11.69
C SER A 315 -1.06 -21.39 10.20
N GLU A 316 -1.78 -20.72 9.30
CA GLU A 316 -1.57 -20.82 7.85
C GLU A 316 -0.62 -19.75 7.31
N ARG A 317 -0.29 -18.71 8.09
CA ARG A 317 0.50 -17.57 7.60
C ARG A 317 1.85 -18.00 7.04
N MET A 318 2.56 -18.88 7.73
CA MET A 318 3.87 -19.35 7.30
C MET A 318 3.83 -20.26 6.07
N ALA A 319 2.69 -20.86 5.78
CA ALA A 319 2.49 -21.63 4.55
C ALA A 319 2.38 -20.72 3.30
N ARG A 320 2.01 -19.46 3.47
CA ARG A 320 1.91 -18.44 2.42
C ARG A 320 3.27 -17.80 2.07
N ARG A 321 4.30 -18.50 1.84
CA ARG A 321 5.74 -18.17 1.64
C ARG A 321 6.04 -16.89 0.82
N ARG A 322 5.43 -15.75 1.17
CA ARG A 322 5.55 -14.45 0.51
C ARG A 322 5.04 -13.33 1.41
N ASP A 323 5.33 -12.10 1.05
CA ASP A 323 4.73 -10.91 1.65
C ASP A 323 3.24 -10.82 1.29
N LEU A 324 2.43 -10.36 2.23
CA LEU A 324 0.98 -10.22 2.09
C LEU A 324 0.53 -8.84 2.54
N ASN A 325 -0.42 -8.26 1.81
CA ASN A 325 -1.29 -7.23 2.36
C ASN A 325 -2.38 -7.91 3.19
N VAL A 326 -2.27 -7.83 4.51
CA VAL A 326 -3.22 -8.44 5.46
C VAL A 326 -4.26 -7.41 5.87
N LEU A 327 -5.53 -7.76 5.69
CA LEU A 327 -6.64 -7.00 6.23
C LEU A 327 -6.96 -7.51 7.63
N ALA A 328 -6.94 -6.63 8.61
CA ALA A 328 -7.42 -6.87 9.96
C ALA A 328 -8.77 -6.14 10.14
N TRP A 329 -9.79 -6.91 10.43
CA TRP A 329 -11.17 -6.46 10.48
C TRP A 329 -11.75 -6.59 11.89
N PRO A 330 -12.23 -5.52 12.52
CA PRO A 330 -12.94 -5.63 13.77
C PRO A 330 -14.36 -6.18 13.51
N GLY A 331 -14.65 -7.38 13.97
CA GLY A 331 -15.91 -8.11 13.69
C GLY A 331 -17.22 -7.39 14.06
N ASP A 332 -17.12 -6.30 14.81
CA ASP A 332 -18.24 -5.46 15.24
C ASP A 332 -18.64 -4.34 14.25
N ARG A 333 -17.94 -4.18 13.14
CA ARG A 333 -18.21 -3.15 12.11
C ARG A 333 -19.30 -3.58 11.11
N ALA A 334 -20.54 -3.74 11.58
CA ALA A 334 -21.69 -4.21 10.78
C ALA A 334 -21.94 -3.39 9.49
N GLY A 335 -21.73 -2.08 9.52
CA GLY A 335 -21.92 -1.21 8.34
C GLY A 335 -20.95 -1.48 7.18
N ILE A 336 -19.77 -2.01 7.48
CA ILE A 336 -18.77 -2.37 6.48
C ILE A 336 -19.00 -3.81 6.00
N THR A 337 -19.34 -4.74 6.91
CA THR A 337 -19.65 -6.13 6.55
C THR A 337 -20.90 -6.23 5.66
N ALA A 338 -21.82 -5.29 5.75
CA ALA A 338 -22.97 -5.22 4.84
C ALA A 338 -22.58 -4.96 3.36
N ARG A 339 -21.34 -4.52 3.09
CA ARG A 339 -20.82 -4.29 1.73
C ARG A 339 -20.25 -5.55 1.07
N PHE A 340 -20.06 -6.63 1.84
CA PHE A 340 -19.50 -7.87 1.36
C PHE A 340 -20.49 -9.02 1.57
N GLU A 341 -20.70 -9.81 0.52
CA GLU A 341 -21.54 -11.01 0.56
C GLU A 341 -20.77 -12.18 1.19
N ALA A 342 -21.34 -12.77 2.24
CA ALA A 342 -20.80 -14.00 2.83
C ALA A 342 -21.04 -15.19 1.92
N THR A 343 -19.97 -15.92 1.60
CA THR A 343 -20.03 -17.08 0.68
C THR A 343 -19.36 -18.29 1.33
N PRO A 344 -19.99 -19.46 1.30
CA PRO A 344 -19.40 -20.68 1.83
C PRO A 344 -18.09 -21.02 1.12
N PHE A 345 -17.10 -21.44 1.90
CA PHE A 345 -15.82 -21.90 1.41
C PHE A 345 -15.97 -23.37 0.97
N SER A 346 -15.89 -23.67 -0.31
CA SER A 346 -15.81 -25.07 -0.76
C SER A 346 -14.35 -25.48 -0.89
N ALA A 347 -14.03 -26.74 -0.57
CA ALA A 347 -12.68 -27.28 -0.69
C ALA A 347 -12.10 -27.18 -2.12
N GLU A 348 -12.96 -26.96 -3.11
CA GLU A 348 -12.60 -26.78 -4.52
C GLU A 348 -12.13 -25.36 -4.87
N LEU A 349 -12.22 -24.42 -3.90
CA LEU A 349 -11.81 -23.01 -4.07
C LEU A 349 -10.32 -22.75 -3.85
N LEU A 350 -9.56 -23.77 -3.49
CA LEU A 350 -8.12 -23.66 -3.32
C LEU A 350 -7.46 -23.67 -4.67
N GLU A 351 -7.10 -22.47 -5.08
CA GLU A 351 -5.92 -22.29 -5.91
C GLU A 351 -5.59 -20.81 -6.09
N LEU A 352 -4.45 -20.45 -6.23
CA LEU A 352 -3.14 -20.89 -6.67
C LEU A 352 -2.22 -19.73 -6.84
N CYS A 353 -1.09 -19.85 -6.44
CA CYS A 353 0.16 -19.15 -6.63
C CYS A 353 0.26 -18.10 -7.71
#